data_729584c6a1d5ea1e7e8b05de38cb256a
#
_entry.id   729584c6a1d5ea1e7e8b05de38cb256a
#
_cell.length_a   1.000
_cell.length_b   1.000
_cell.length_c   1.000
_cell.angle_alpha   90.00
_cell.angle_beta   90.00
_cell.angle_gamma   90.00
#
_symmetry.space_group_name_H-M   'P 1'
#
loop_
_entity.id
_entity.type
_entity.pdbx_description
1 polymer ?
#
loop_
_entity_poly.entity_id
_entity_poly.type
_entity_poly.pdbx_seq_one_letter_code
_entity_poly.pdbx_strand_id
1 'polypeptide(L)'
;MDLNEKNIVVTGGGQGLGLAMALEFAKAGANLSLIDINEVPLKEAVSQCEAFGVKATSYICNVSKEDEVIAVFDEIEKDHELIHGLINNAGILRDGLLIKVKDGEIQKRMSLGEWQAVIDVNLTGVFLCGREAATKMIENQVPGCIINISSISKSGNAGQTNYSAAKAGVSAMATVWAKELARYGIRSAAIAPGFIATEMVAGMKPEALEKMSSGIPLKRLGEPSEVAHAARFIMENDYLSGRVVELDAALRL
;
A
#
# COMPACT_ATOMS: atom_id res chain seq x y z
N MET A 1 17.58 -7.19 0.03
CA MET A 1 17.75 -8.21 1.11
C MET A 1 17.34 -9.57 0.59
N ASP A 2 17.89 -10.65 1.12
CA ASP A 2 17.29 -11.99 0.98
C ASP A 2 15.99 -12.02 1.79
N LEU A 3 14.90 -12.55 1.23
CA LEU A 3 13.59 -12.56 1.86
C LEU A 3 13.34 -13.80 2.74
N ASN A 4 14.16 -14.84 2.60
CA ASN A 4 13.97 -16.07 3.37
C ASN A 4 13.98 -15.81 4.88
N GLU A 5 12.95 -16.27 5.58
CA GLU A 5 12.72 -16.09 7.02
C GLU A 5 12.59 -14.62 7.49
N LYS A 6 12.52 -13.64 6.57
CA LYS A 6 12.30 -12.23 6.92
C LYS A 6 10.83 -11.97 7.20
N ASN A 7 10.51 -11.25 8.28
CA ASN A 7 9.14 -10.83 8.57
C ASN A 7 8.79 -9.55 7.81
N ILE A 8 7.79 -9.62 6.96
CA ILE A 8 7.25 -8.51 6.17
C ILE A 8 5.84 -8.18 6.64
N VAL A 9 5.66 -6.95 7.11
CA VAL A 9 4.34 -6.42 7.50
C VAL A 9 3.62 -5.88 6.26
N VAL A 10 2.36 -6.27 6.05
CA VAL A 10 1.53 -5.78 4.93
C VAL A 10 0.22 -5.23 5.46
N THR A 11 -0.01 -3.92 5.31
CA THR A 11 -1.29 -3.29 5.67
C THR A 11 -2.28 -3.41 4.51
N GLY A 12 -3.57 -3.64 4.82
CA GLY A 12 -4.57 -4.00 3.81
C GLY A 12 -4.24 -5.35 3.17
N GLY A 13 -3.73 -6.30 3.98
CA GLY A 13 -3.20 -7.58 3.52
C GLY A 13 -4.25 -8.63 3.20
N GLY A 14 -5.53 -8.39 3.52
CA GLY A 14 -6.60 -9.39 3.38
C GLY A 14 -7.05 -9.66 1.94
N GLN A 15 -6.82 -8.73 1.00
CA GLN A 15 -7.33 -8.84 -0.37
C GLN A 15 -6.54 -7.97 -1.37
N GLY A 16 -6.86 -8.10 -2.64
CA GLY A 16 -6.38 -7.22 -3.72
C GLY A 16 -4.86 -7.16 -3.83
N LEU A 17 -4.30 -5.94 -3.93
CA LEU A 17 -2.85 -5.74 -4.06
C LEU A 17 -2.08 -6.19 -2.82
N GLY A 18 -2.63 -5.98 -1.62
CA GLY A 18 -2.00 -6.40 -0.37
C GLY A 18 -1.81 -7.91 -0.32
N LEU A 19 -2.86 -8.67 -0.61
CA LEU A 19 -2.80 -10.13 -0.71
C LEU A 19 -1.82 -10.61 -1.79
N ALA A 20 -1.87 -10.00 -2.98
CA ALA A 20 -0.96 -10.38 -4.07
C ALA A 20 0.52 -10.19 -3.68
N MET A 21 0.85 -9.08 -3.00
CA MET A 21 2.20 -8.83 -2.49
C MET A 21 2.57 -9.80 -1.37
N ALA A 22 1.65 -10.07 -0.43
CA ALA A 22 1.87 -11.05 0.64
C ALA A 22 2.19 -12.45 0.09
N LEU A 23 1.42 -12.93 -0.89
CA LEU A 23 1.65 -14.22 -1.55
C LEU A 23 2.99 -14.26 -2.29
N GLU A 24 3.39 -13.16 -2.95
CA GLU A 24 4.69 -13.11 -3.64
C GLU A 24 5.86 -13.15 -2.65
N PHE A 25 5.74 -12.52 -1.49
CA PHE A 25 6.74 -12.61 -0.43
C PHE A 25 6.75 -14.00 0.23
N ALA A 26 5.59 -14.60 0.47
CA ALA A 26 5.49 -15.97 0.98
C ALA A 26 6.17 -16.99 0.05
N LYS A 27 5.96 -16.89 -1.27
CA LYS A 27 6.68 -17.70 -2.28
C LYS A 27 8.20 -17.52 -2.22
N ALA A 28 8.68 -16.36 -1.79
CA ALA A 28 10.11 -16.08 -1.61
C ALA A 28 10.64 -16.51 -0.23
N GLY A 29 9.83 -17.20 0.60
CA GLY A 29 10.21 -17.69 1.91
C GLY A 29 10.09 -16.67 3.05
N ALA A 30 9.46 -15.52 2.83
CA ALA A 30 9.25 -14.53 3.88
C ALA A 30 8.10 -14.92 4.81
N ASN A 31 8.25 -14.64 6.10
CA ASN A 31 7.17 -14.65 7.07
C ASN A 31 6.31 -13.40 6.91
N LEU A 32 5.02 -13.49 7.22
CA LEU A 32 4.06 -12.43 6.98
C LEU A 32 3.33 -12.00 8.26
N SER A 33 3.26 -10.69 8.47
CA SER A 33 2.38 -10.04 9.45
C SER A 33 1.34 -9.23 8.67
N LEU A 34 0.13 -9.77 8.56
CA LEU A 34 -0.93 -9.18 7.74
C LEU A 34 -1.87 -8.35 8.61
N ILE A 35 -2.02 -7.07 8.29
CA ILE A 35 -2.89 -6.13 8.99
C ILE A 35 -4.08 -5.77 8.09
N ASP A 36 -5.31 -5.88 8.60
CA ASP A 36 -6.53 -5.40 7.95
C ASP A 36 -7.62 -5.11 9.02
N ILE A 37 -8.67 -4.40 8.62
CA ILE A 37 -9.87 -4.22 9.45
C ILE A 37 -10.90 -5.36 9.28
N ASN A 38 -10.78 -6.15 8.22
CA ASN A 38 -11.71 -7.20 7.84
C ASN A 38 -11.15 -8.58 8.22
N GLU A 39 -11.68 -9.17 9.26
CA GLU A 39 -11.19 -10.41 9.84
C GLU A 39 -11.25 -11.61 8.89
N VAL A 40 -12.38 -11.79 8.17
CA VAL A 40 -12.61 -12.98 7.34
C VAL A 40 -11.62 -13.06 6.18
N PRO A 41 -11.50 -12.05 5.28
CA PRO A 41 -10.51 -12.09 4.21
C PRO A 41 -9.08 -12.18 4.72
N LEU A 42 -8.80 -11.59 5.91
CA LEU A 42 -7.47 -11.61 6.50
C LEU A 42 -7.06 -13.02 6.94
N LYS A 43 -7.95 -13.78 7.54
CA LYS A 43 -7.71 -15.20 7.91
C LYS A 43 -7.51 -16.09 6.68
N GLU A 44 -8.27 -15.86 5.61
CA GLU A 44 -8.09 -16.56 4.35
C GLU A 44 -6.74 -16.24 3.72
N ALA A 45 -6.30 -14.99 3.77
CA ALA A 45 -4.99 -14.56 3.29
C ALA A 45 -3.83 -15.24 4.05
N VAL A 46 -3.94 -15.34 5.37
CA VAL A 46 -2.97 -16.08 6.21
C VAL A 46 -2.86 -17.52 5.74
N SER A 47 -3.98 -18.24 5.63
CA SER A 47 -3.99 -19.64 5.19
C SER A 47 -3.35 -19.83 3.81
N GLN A 48 -3.56 -18.88 2.89
CA GLN A 48 -2.93 -18.91 1.57
C GLN A 48 -1.41 -18.67 1.64
N CYS A 49 -0.92 -17.81 2.54
CA CYS A 49 0.50 -17.60 2.75
C CYS A 49 1.16 -18.82 3.39
N GLU A 50 0.52 -19.42 4.40
CA GLU A 50 1.03 -20.63 5.09
C GLU A 50 1.16 -21.85 4.17
N ALA A 51 0.38 -21.90 3.08
CA ALA A 51 0.50 -22.94 2.07
C ALA A 51 1.88 -22.99 1.38
N PHE A 52 2.67 -21.91 1.48
CA PHE A 52 4.08 -21.87 1.02
C PHE A 52 5.09 -22.30 2.10
N GLY A 53 4.64 -22.76 3.28
CA GLY A 53 5.51 -23.24 4.35
C GLY A 53 6.13 -22.15 5.21
N VAL A 54 5.65 -20.92 5.12
CA VAL A 54 6.11 -19.78 5.92
C VAL A 54 5.17 -19.53 7.11
N LYS A 55 5.64 -18.81 8.13
CA LYS A 55 4.79 -18.31 9.20
C LYS A 55 4.00 -17.08 8.71
N ALA A 56 2.69 -17.09 8.90
CA ALA A 56 1.85 -15.93 8.64
C ALA A 56 0.92 -15.67 9.83
N THR A 57 0.73 -14.41 10.20
CA THR A 57 -0.12 -14.04 11.34
C THR A 57 -1.02 -12.86 10.92
N SER A 58 -2.27 -12.89 11.37
CA SER A 58 -3.27 -11.85 11.11
C SER A 58 -3.44 -10.92 12.30
N TYR A 59 -3.55 -9.62 12.02
CA TYR A 59 -3.76 -8.59 13.02
C TYR A 59 -4.90 -7.67 12.59
N ILE A 60 -5.92 -7.52 13.44
CA ILE A 60 -7.03 -6.60 13.20
C ILE A 60 -6.62 -5.22 13.71
N CYS A 61 -6.51 -4.24 12.82
CA CYS A 61 -6.14 -2.88 13.18
C CYS A 61 -6.67 -1.87 12.17
N ASN A 62 -7.22 -0.78 12.68
CA ASN A 62 -7.53 0.40 11.89
C ASN A 62 -6.30 1.32 11.85
N VAL A 63 -5.59 1.33 10.73
CA VAL A 63 -4.34 2.11 10.54
C VAL A 63 -4.51 3.62 10.75
N SER A 64 -5.74 4.14 10.76
CA SER A 64 -6.02 5.56 11.05
C SER A 64 -6.04 5.88 12.55
N LYS A 65 -5.87 4.88 13.41
CA LYS A 65 -5.91 5.00 14.88
C LYS A 65 -4.53 4.76 15.46
N GLU A 66 -3.92 5.81 15.98
CA GLU A 66 -2.55 5.77 16.48
C GLU A 66 -2.34 4.70 17.56
N ASP A 67 -3.24 4.64 18.55
CA ASP A 67 -3.15 3.67 19.64
C ASP A 67 -3.24 2.22 19.15
N GLU A 68 -4.10 1.95 18.15
CA GLU A 68 -4.22 0.63 17.53
C GLU A 68 -2.96 0.27 16.75
N VAL A 69 -2.35 1.25 16.04
CA VAL A 69 -1.11 1.03 15.29
C VAL A 69 0.05 0.73 16.23
N ILE A 70 0.23 1.49 17.31
CA ILE A 70 1.26 1.23 18.31
C ILE A 70 1.10 -0.19 18.87
N ALA A 71 -0.10 -0.52 19.34
CA ALA A 71 -0.38 -1.82 19.94
C ALA A 71 -0.11 -2.99 18.98
N VAL A 72 -0.51 -2.87 17.71
CA VAL A 72 -0.32 -3.94 16.73
C VAL A 72 1.16 -4.15 16.38
N PHE A 73 1.96 -3.09 16.31
CA PHE A 73 3.40 -3.26 16.06
C PHE A 73 4.15 -3.85 17.26
N ASP A 74 3.70 -3.60 18.49
CA ASP A 74 4.19 -4.28 19.69
C ASP A 74 3.83 -5.78 19.70
N GLU A 75 2.62 -6.14 19.25
CA GLU A 75 2.17 -7.52 19.11
C GLU A 75 2.96 -8.27 18.01
N ILE A 76 3.17 -7.63 16.86
CA ILE A 76 3.98 -8.19 15.77
C ILE A 76 5.41 -8.50 16.22
N GLU A 77 6.04 -7.56 16.95
CA GLU A 77 7.39 -7.77 17.49
C GLU A 77 7.42 -8.95 18.46
N LYS A 78 6.43 -9.08 19.34
CA LYS A 78 6.32 -10.20 20.27
C LYS A 78 6.16 -11.54 19.55
N ASP A 79 5.39 -11.58 18.46
CA ASP A 79 5.09 -12.82 17.74
C ASP A 79 6.19 -13.23 16.75
N HIS A 80 6.86 -12.27 16.14
CA HIS A 80 7.85 -12.51 15.07
C HIS A 80 9.26 -12.05 15.42
N GLU A 81 9.48 -11.51 16.63
CA GLU A 81 10.75 -10.98 17.14
C GLU A 81 11.26 -9.77 16.39
N LEU A 82 11.35 -9.83 15.05
CA LEU A 82 11.94 -8.79 14.21
C LEU A 82 11.00 -8.38 13.07
N ILE A 83 11.08 -7.12 12.66
CA ILE A 83 10.45 -6.57 11.46
C ILE A 83 11.53 -6.19 10.47
N HIS A 84 11.46 -6.72 9.24
CA HIS A 84 12.44 -6.48 8.18
C HIS A 84 11.88 -5.66 7.02
N GLY A 85 10.56 -5.64 6.87
CA GLY A 85 9.90 -4.88 5.81
C GLY A 85 8.50 -4.44 6.19
N LEU A 86 8.06 -3.33 5.58
CA LEU A 86 6.69 -2.84 5.66
C LEU A 86 6.18 -2.49 4.27
N ILE A 87 4.99 -2.98 3.93
CA ILE A 87 4.19 -2.53 2.79
C ILE A 87 3.00 -1.73 3.31
N ASN A 88 3.05 -0.41 3.15
CA ASN A 88 1.93 0.48 3.38
C ASN A 88 0.99 0.44 2.18
N ASN A 89 0.01 -0.47 2.21
CA ASN A 89 -0.95 -0.69 1.13
C ASN A 89 -2.39 -0.33 1.51
N ALA A 90 -2.76 -0.36 2.80
CA ALA A 90 -4.10 0.00 3.24
C ALA A 90 -4.54 1.36 2.67
N GLY A 91 -5.76 1.40 2.14
CA GLY A 91 -6.29 2.62 1.55
C GLY A 91 -7.76 2.52 1.18
N ILE A 92 -8.39 3.68 1.10
CA ILE A 92 -9.80 3.83 0.70
C ILE A 92 -9.95 4.87 -0.40
N LEU A 93 -11.06 4.79 -1.11
CA LEU A 93 -11.51 5.80 -2.07
C LEU A 93 -12.77 6.50 -1.54
N ARG A 94 -12.85 7.80 -1.75
CA ARG A 94 -14.06 8.62 -1.57
C ARG A 94 -14.08 9.67 -2.68
N ASP A 95 -14.23 9.17 -3.91
CA ASP A 95 -14.15 9.98 -5.12
C ASP A 95 -15.35 10.93 -5.23
N GLY A 96 -15.09 12.13 -5.70
CA GLY A 96 -16.09 13.15 -5.92
C GLY A 96 -15.45 14.44 -6.44
N LEU A 97 -16.18 15.18 -7.26
CA LEU A 97 -15.73 16.50 -7.69
C LEU A 97 -15.63 17.44 -6.49
N LEU A 98 -14.62 18.32 -6.51
CA LEU A 98 -14.49 19.39 -5.50
C LEU A 98 -15.79 20.18 -5.37
N ILE A 99 -16.35 20.56 -6.52
CA ILE A 99 -17.67 21.20 -6.65
C ILE A 99 -18.40 20.54 -7.82
N LYS A 100 -19.59 19.98 -7.57
CA LYS A 100 -20.47 19.45 -8.61
C LYS A 100 -21.51 20.51 -8.97
N VAL A 101 -21.52 20.94 -10.22
CA VAL A 101 -22.50 21.89 -10.78
C VAL A 101 -23.38 21.17 -11.79
N LYS A 102 -24.68 21.46 -11.79
CA LYS A 102 -25.64 21.02 -12.80
C LYS A 102 -26.61 22.18 -13.08
N ASP A 103 -26.83 22.47 -14.35
CA ASP A 103 -27.74 23.53 -14.80
C ASP A 103 -27.43 24.94 -14.20
N GLY A 104 -26.13 25.23 -13.98
CA GLY A 104 -25.64 26.47 -13.35
C GLY A 104 -25.72 26.50 -11.82
N GLU A 105 -26.27 25.48 -11.18
CA GLU A 105 -26.43 25.41 -9.73
C GLU A 105 -25.45 24.44 -9.08
N ILE A 106 -24.92 24.83 -7.91
CA ILE A 106 -24.05 23.97 -7.10
C ILE A 106 -24.90 22.87 -6.47
N GLN A 107 -24.70 21.63 -6.91
CA GLN A 107 -25.38 20.43 -6.40
C GLN A 107 -24.69 19.83 -5.17
N LYS A 108 -23.35 19.85 -5.17
CA LYS A 108 -22.57 19.24 -4.09
C LYS A 108 -21.19 19.91 -4.02
N ARG A 109 -20.67 19.97 -2.80
CA ARG A 109 -19.26 20.28 -2.50
C ARG A 109 -18.66 19.06 -1.82
N MET A 110 -17.41 18.74 -2.09
CA MET A 110 -16.69 17.71 -1.31
C MET A 110 -16.72 18.13 0.16
N SER A 111 -17.21 17.28 1.02
CA SER A 111 -17.29 17.55 2.47
C SER A 111 -15.92 17.37 3.13
N LEU A 112 -15.70 18.05 4.26
CA LEU A 112 -14.51 17.81 5.09
C LEU A 112 -14.43 16.36 5.56
N GLY A 113 -15.56 15.69 5.82
CA GLY A 113 -15.59 14.27 6.19
C GLY A 113 -15.11 13.34 5.07
N GLU A 114 -15.51 13.61 3.81
CA GLU A 114 -15.00 12.84 2.64
C GLU A 114 -13.51 13.07 2.42
N TRP A 115 -13.02 14.28 2.63
CA TRP A 115 -11.60 14.61 2.60
C TRP A 115 -10.85 13.89 3.72
N GLN A 116 -11.27 14.09 4.97
CA GLN A 116 -10.56 13.60 6.15
C GLN A 116 -10.50 12.07 6.20
N ALA A 117 -11.59 11.38 5.83
CA ALA A 117 -11.60 9.91 5.80
C ALA A 117 -10.48 9.33 4.91
N VAL A 118 -10.20 9.97 3.76
CA VAL A 118 -9.12 9.53 2.85
C VAL A 118 -7.75 9.90 3.43
N ILE A 119 -7.61 11.12 3.97
CA ILE A 119 -6.35 11.56 4.58
C ILE A 119 -5.97 10.67 5.78
N ASP A 120 -6.93 10.34 6.63
CA ASP A 120 -6.69 9.55 7.84
C ASP A 120 -6.16 8.16 7.50
N VAL A 121 -6.72 7.49 6.51
CA VAL A 121 -6.29 6.14 6.13
C VAL A 121 -5.07 6.19 5.20
N ASN A 122 -5.18 6.96 4.08
CA ASN A 122 -4.20 6.84 2.99
C ASN A 122 -2.93 7.67 3.20
N LEU A 123 -2.91 8.61 4.17
CA LEU A 123 -1.74 9.44 4.46
C LEU A 123 -1.31 9.31 5.92
N THR A 124 -2.20 9.61 6.86
CA THR A 124 -1.88 9.52 8.30
C THR A 124 -1.57 8.08 8.70
N GLY A 125 -2.35 7.09 8.24
CA GLY A 125 -2.12 5.67 8.52
C GLY A 125 -0.79 5.17 7.96
N VAL A 126 -0.41 5.62 6.76
CA VAL A 126 0.91 5.32 6.18
C VAL A 126 2.04 5.90 7.04
N PHE A 127 1.86 7.14 7.52
CA PHE A 127 2.82 7.77 8.43
C PHE A 127 2.95 6.99 9.75
N LEU A 128 1.84 6.64 10.38
CA LEU A 128 1.83 5.91 11.66
C LEU A 128 2.52 4.55 11.53
N CYS A 129 2.11 3.73 10.56
CA CYS A 129 2.71 2.42 10.34
C CYS A 129 4.19 2.52 9.96
N GLY A 130 4.57 3.50 9.12
CA GLY A 130 5.97 3.74 8.75
C GLY A 130 6.84 4.15 9.93
N ARG A 131 6.32 4.99 10.83
CA ARG A 131 6.97 5.40 12.07
C ARG A 131 7.21 4.21 12.99
N GLU A 132 6.18 3.42 13.28
CA GLU A 132 6.30 2.27 14.18
C GLU A 132 7.22 1.19 13.61
N ALA A 133 7.11 0.87 12.32
CA ALA A 133 8.02 -0.08 11.68
C ALA A 133 9.49 0.39 11.78
N ALA A 134 9.75 1.68 11.47
CA ALA A 134 11.10 2.23 11.56
C ALA A 134 11.60 2.23 13.01
N THR A 135 10.76 2.54 13.99
CA THR A 135 11.09 2.48 15.43
C THR A 135 11.56 1.08 15.81
N LYS A 136 10.76 0.03 15.49
CA LYS A 136 11.11 -1.37 15.79
C LYS A 136 12.40 -1.80 15.08
N MET A 137 12.57 -1.43 13.81
CA MET A 137 13.82 -1.73 13.08
C MET A 137 15.04 -1.07 13.74
N ILE A 138 14.93 0.19 14.21
CA ILE A 138 16.03 0.92 14.86
C ILE A 138 16.34 0.34 16.23
N GLU A 139 15.32 0.11 17.06
CA GLU A 139 15.48 -0.44 18.42
C GLU A 139 16.17 -1.82 18.38
N ASN A 140 15.81 -2.65 17.43
CA ASN A 140 16.37 -3.98 17.25
C ASN A 140 17.65 -4.00 16.37
N GLN A 141 18.11 -2.86 15.87
CA GLN A 141 19.28 -2.72 14.99
C GLN A 141 19.18 -3.59 13.73
N VAL A 142 18.00 -3.71 13.16
CA VAL A 142 17.70 -4.51 11.98
C VAL A 142 17.60 -3.60 10.76
N PRO A 143 18.40 -3.83 9.70
CA PRO A 143 18.22 -3.14 8.43
C PRO A 143 16.90 -3.59 7.77
N GLY A 144 16.24 -2.67 7.06
CA GLY A 144 14.92 -2.95 6.52
C GLY A 144 14.54 -2.18 5.27
N CYS A 145 13.30 -2.37 4.82
CA CYS A 145 12.75 -1.63 3.69
C CYS A 145 11.26 -1.30 3.91
N ILE A 146 10.90 -0.03 3.68
CA ILE A 146 9.51 0.46 3.74
C ILE A 146 9.07 0.81 2.33
N ILE A 147 7.97 0.20 1.87
CA ILE A 147 7.37 0.47 0.56
C ILE A 147 5.98 1.08 0.76
N ASN A 148 5.76 2.27 0.21
CA ASN A 148 4.47 2.94 0.22
C ASN A 148 3.75 2.74 -1.11
N ILE A 149 2.50 2.25 -1.09
CA ILE A 149 1.68 2.14 -2.28
C ILE A 149 1.01 3.49 -2.57
N SER A 150 1.56 4.17 -3.57
CA SER A 150 1.06 5.42 -4.13
C SER A 150 0.03 5.14 -5.25
N SER A 151 -0.02 5.95 -6.27
CA SER A 151 -0.87 5.83 -7.47
C SER A 151 -0.37 6.79 -8.54
N ILE A 152 -0.70 6.55 -9.81
CA ILE A 152 -0.56 7.56 -10.87
C ILE A 152 -1.39 8.83 -10.55
N SER A 153 -2.47 8.68 -9.76
CA SER A 153 -3.30 9.81 -9.29
C SER A 153 -2.53 10.81 -8.42
N LYS A 154 -1.30 10.49 -7.97
CA LYS A 154 -0.40 11.44 -7.28
C LYS A 154 -0.12 12.71 -8.07
N SER A 155 -0.24 12.65 -9.40
CA SER A 155 -0.04 13.79 -10.29
C SER A 155 -1.32 14.59 -10.55
N GLY A 156 -2.45 14.15 -10.00
CA GLY A 156 -3.78 14.75 -10.14
C GLY A 156 -4.70 13.88 -11.01
N ASN A 157 -5.91 13.63 -10.52
CA ASN A 157 -6.98 12.98 -11.27
C ASN A 157 -8.30 13.67 -10.94
N ALA A 158 -9.09 14.00 -11.95
CA ALA A 158 -10.38 14.68 -11.76
C ALA A 158 -11.32 13.84 -10.88
N GLY A 159 -11.89 14.46 -9.85
CA GLY A 159 -12.75 13.78 -8.88
C GLY A 159 -11.99 13.12 -7.72
N GLN A 160 -10.67 13.26 -7.63
CA GLN A 160 -9.83 12.63 -6.61
C GLN A 160 -8.97 13.64 -5.84
N THR A 161 -9.50 14.80 -5.49
CA THR A 161 -8.73 15.83 -4.78
C THR A 161 -8.10 15.30 -3.48
N ASN A 162 -8.86 14.56 -2.67
CA ASN A 162 -8.42 13.94 -1.42
C ASN A 162 -7.40 12.81 -1.68
N TYR A 163 -7.72 11.91 -2.59
CA TYR A 163 -6.89 10.75 -2.91
C TYR A 163 -5.56 11.15 -3.55
N SER A 164 -5.59 12.07 -4.52
CA SER A 164 -4.38 12.59 -5.18
C SER A 164 -3.45 13.28 -4.19
N ALA A 165 -4.00 14.10 -3.28
CA ALA A 165 -3.22 14.74 -2.22
C ALA A 165 -2.54 13.72 -1.31
N ALA A 166 -3.29 12.68 -0.86
CA ALA A 166 -2.74 11.61 -0.03
C ALA A 166 -1.62 10.85 -0.78
N LYS A 167 -1.85 10.45 -2.03
CA LYS A 167 -0.89 9.65 -2.82
C LYS A 167 0.34 10.45 -3.25
N ALA A 168 0.22 11.77 -3.43
CA ALA A 168 1.38 12.66 -3.56
C ALA A 168 2.19 12.72 -2.25
N GLY A 169 1.51 12.87 -1.12
CA GLY A 169 2.13 12.89 0.20
C GLY A 169 2.93 11.62 0.52
N VAL A 170 2.37 10.42 0.28
CA VAL A 170 3.09 9.17 0.55
C VAL A 170 4.28 8.96 -0.39
N SER A 171 4.24 9.49 -1.60
CA SER A 171 5.38 9.50 -2.51
C SER A 171 6.52 10.38 -1.98
N ALA A 172 6.18 11.56 -1.44
CA ALA A 172 7.15 12.46 -0.82
C ALA A 172 7.75 11.85 0.46
N MET A 173 6.92 11.23 1.32
CA MET A 173 7.38 10.54 2.53
C MET A 173 8.40 9.45 2.20
N ALA A 174 8.20 8.65 1.16
CA ALA A 174 9.16 7.62 0.75
C ALA A 174 10.55 8.22 0.45
N THR A 175 10.59 9.39 -0.17
CA THR A 175 11.86 10.09 -0.47
C THR A 175 12.51 10.68 0.79
N VAL A 176 11.71 11.22 1.71
CA VAL A 176 12.20 11.79 2.98
C VAL A 176 12.74 10.66 3.87
N TRP A 177 11.98 9.60 4.07
CA TRP A 177 12.38 8.46 4.91
C TRP A 177 13.63 7.76 4.38
N ALA A 178 13.79 7.66 3.06
CA ALA A 178 15.02 7.13 2.47
C ALA A 178 16.27 7.90 2.87
N LYS A 179 16.16 9.22 3.10
CA LYS A 179 17.29 10.08 3.54
C LYS A 179 17.49 10.01 5.04
N GLU A 180 16.41 10.10 5.82
CA GLU A 180 16.48 10.17 7.27
C GLU A 180 16.89 8.83 7.89
N LEU A 181 16.42 7.70 7.31
CA LEU A 181 16.60 6.37 7.88
C LEU A 181 17.82 5.62 7.31
N ALA A 182 18.46 6.14 6.27
CA ALA A 182 19.63 5.50 5.64
C ALA A 182 20.76 5.15 6.61
N ARG A 183 21.02 6.02 7.59
CA ARG A 183 22.04 5.78 8.62
C ARG A 183 21.76 4.58 9.53
N TYR A 184 20.53 4.09 9.54
CA TYR A 184 20.10 2.89 10.26
C TYR A 184 19.99 1.66 9.36
N GLY A 185 20.41 1.77 8.09
CA GLY A 185 20.29 0.68 7.13
C GLY A 185 18.86 0.46 6.62
N ILE A 186 17.94 1.41 6.83
CA ILE A 186 16.55 1.31 6.40
C ILE A 186 16.37 2.08 5.10
N ARG A 187 15.87 1.37 4.07
CA ARG A 187 15.52 1.94 2.77
C ARG A 187 14.04 2.30 2.72
N SER A 188 13.66 3.22 1.87
CA SER A 188 12.27 3.52 1.60
C SER A 188 12.04 3.80 0.13
N ALA A 189 10.92 3.32 -0.42
CA ALA A 189 10.51 3.57 -1.79
C ALA A 189 8.98 3.66 -1.89
N ALA A 190 8.46 4.06 -3.04
CA ALA A 190 7.04 3.98 -3.34
C ALA A 190 6.81 3.27 -4.67
N ILE A 191 5.67 2.61 -4.81
CA ILE A 191 5.14 2.11 -6.08
C ILE A 191 3.92 2.97 -6.41
N ALA A 192 3.83 3.42 -7.65
CA ALA A 192 2.68 4.17 -8.17
C ALA A 192 2.00 3.33 -9.28
N PRO A 193 1.04 2.45 -8.93
CA PRO A 193 0.30 1.67 -9.90
C PRO A 193 -0.59 2.57 -10.76
N GLY A 194 -0.79 2.14 -12.02
CA GLY A 194 -1.86 2.58 -12.88
C GLY A 194 -3.19 1.91 -12.56
N PHE A 195 -3.97 1.61 -13.57
CA PHE A 195 -5.20 0.82 -13.41
C PHE A 195 -4.88 -0.67 -13.35
N ILE A 196 -5.15 -1.28 -12.20
CA ILE A 196 -4.86 -2.70 -11.92
C ILE A 196 -6.17 -3.49 -11.81
N ALA A 197 -6.19 -4.70 -12.37
CA ALA A 197 -7.33 -5.63 -12.36
C ALA A 197 -7.51 -6.25 -10.95
N THR A 198 -7.99 -5.44 -10.00
CA THR A 198 -8.40 -5.91 -8.68
C THR A 198 -9.88 -6.30 -8.68
N GLU A 199 -10.36 -6.97 -7.65
CA GLU A 199 -11.79 -7.33 -7.49
C GLU A 199 -12.72 -6.10 -7.61
N MET A 200 -12.26 -4.92 -7.16
CA MET A 200 -13.01 -3.67 -7.30
C MET A 200 -13.26 -3.32 -8.78
N VAL A 201 -12.32 -3.61 -9.66
CA VAL A 201 -12.42 -3.36 -11.10
C VAL A 201 -13.17 -4.50 -11.80
N ALA A 202 -13.02 -5.74 -11.33
CA ALA A 202 -13.71 -6.92 -11.89
C ALA A 202 -15.26 -6.82 -11.83
N GLY A 203 -15.79 -6.04 -10.88
CA GLY A 203 -17.22 -5.75 -10.77
C GLY A 203 -17.77 -4.69 -11.75
N MET A 204 -16.92 -4.07 -12.59
CA MET A 204 -17.33 -3.05 -13.55
C MET A 204 -17.98 -3.68 -14.79
N LYS A 205 -18.86 -2.91 -15.45
CA LYS A 205 -19.46 -3.32 -16.73
C LYS A 205 -18.38 -3.44 -17.81
N PRO A 206 -18.50 -4.43 -18.73
CA PRO A 206 -17.53 -4.65 -19.81
C PRO A 206 -17.19 -3.40 -20.62
N GLU A 207 -18.20 -2.57 -20.95
CA GLU A 207 -18.01 -1.36 -21.73
C GLU A 207 -17.16 -0.31 -20.96
N ALA A 208 -17.29 -0.26 -19.61
CA ALA A 208 -16.48 0.62 -18.77
C ALA A 208 -15.03 0.14 -18.68
N LEU A 209 -14.82 -1.18 -18.59
CA LEU A 209 -13.49 -1.80 -18.63
C LEU A 209 -12.79 -1.57 -19.97
N GLU A 210 -13.52 -1.75 -21.09
CA GLU A 210 -13.00 -1.50 -22.43
C GLU A 210 -12.62 -0.02 -22.62
N LYS A 211 -13.48 0.90 -22.16
CA LYS A 211 -13.18 2.34 -22.19
C LYS A 211 -11.95 2.68 -21.35
N MET A 212 -11.80 2.08 -20.16
CA MET A 212 -10.65 2.28 -19.30
C MET A 212 -9.37 1.75 -19.95
N SER A 213 -9.38 0.51 -20.44
CA SER A 213 -8.21 -0.13 -21.05
C SER A 213 -7.82 0.52 -22.38
N SER A 214 -8.80 1.04 -23.16
CA SER A 214 -8.53 1.74 -24.42
C SER A 214 -7.69 3.00 -24.25
N GLY A 215 -7.78 3.68 -23.08
CA GLY A 215 -6.94 4.82 -22.73
C GLY A 215 -5.50 4.46 -22.34
N ILE A 216 -5.24 3.21 -21.98
CA ILE A 216 -3.90 2.74 -21.59
C ILE A 216 -3.09 2.42 -22.86
N PRO A 217 -1.84 2.90 -23.00
CA PRO A 217 -1.02 2.59 -24.18
C PRO A 217 -0.88 1.09 -24.48
N LEU A 218 -0.67 0.24 -23.46
CA LEU A 218 -0.58 -1.22 -23.61
C LEU A 218 -1.95 -1.92 -23.76
N LYS A 219 -3.08 -1.16 -23.80
CA LYS A 219 -4.45 -1.66 -24.06
C LYS A 219 -4.93 -2.75 -23.11
N ARG A 220 -4.39 -2.80 -21.90
CA ARG A 220 -4.82 -3.69 -20.83
C ARG A 220 -4.66 -3.04 -19.47
N LEU A 221 -5.35 -3.55 -18.49
CA LEU A 221 -5.06 -3.28 -17.08
C LEU A 221 -3.77 -4.00 -16.68
N GLY A 222 -3.09 -3.49 -15.64
CA GLY A 222 -2.05 -4.25 -14.96
C GLY A 222 -2.66 -5.35 -14.08
N GLU A 223 -1.89 -6.41 -13.85
CA GLU A 223 -2.28 -7.48 -12.94
C GLU A 223 -1.73 -7.23 -11.52
N PRO A 224 -2.43 -7.63 -10.44
CA PRO A 224 -1.90 -7.54 -9.09
C PRO A 224 -0.51 -8.16 -8.91
N SER A 225 -0.23 -9.25 -9.64
CA SER A 225 1.07 -9.92 -9.66
C SER A 225 2.21 -9.06 -10.21
N GLU A 226 1.93 -8.13 -11.14
CA GLU A 226 2.93 -7.21 -11.67
C GLU A 226 3.36 -6.18 -10.61
N VAL A 227 2.41 -5.72 -9.77
CA VAL A 227 2.70 -4.86 -8.63
C VAL A 227 3.47 -5.62 -7.54
N ALA A 228 3.06 -6.86 -7.27
CA ALA A 228 3.72 -7.73 -6.31
C ALA A 228 5.18 -8.03 -6.71
N HIS A 229 5.44 -8.30 -7.99
CA HIS A 229 6.79 -8.49 -8.52
C HIS A 229 7.65 -7.23 -8.35
N ALA A 230 7.10 -6.04 -8.59
CA ALA A 230 7.84 -4.80 -8.35
C ALA A 230 8.12 -4.57 -6.86
N ALA A 231 7.20 -4.90 -5.97
CA ALA A 231 7.41 -4.83 -4.53
C ALA A 231 8.56 -5.77 -4.09
N ARG A 232 8.56 -7.00 -4.59
CA ARG A 232 9.65 -7.95 -4.37
C ARG A 232 10.98 -7.44 -4.91
N PHE A 233 11.03 -6.95 -6.13
CA PHE A 233 12.23 -6.35 -6.71
C PHE A 233 12.80 -5.22 -5.84
N ILE A 234 11.94 -4.33 -5.31
CA ILE A 234 12.37 -3.23 -4.42
C ILE A 234 12.94 -3.79 -3.11
N MET A 235 12.31 -4.82 -2.53
CA MET A 235 12.80 -5.46 -1.30
C MET A 235 14.17 -6.12 -1.50
N GLU A 236 14.36 -6.85 -2.61
CA GLU A 236 15.59 -7.59 -2.91
C GLU A 236 16.74 -6.71 -3.42
N ASN A 237 16.44 -5.54 -4.01
CA ASN A 237 17.45 -4.64 -4.57
C ASN A 237 17.92 -3.61 -3.54
N ASP A 238 19.03 -3.87 -2.88
CA ASP A 238 19.57 -3.05 -1.80
C ASP A 238 20.07 -1.66 -2.23
N TYR A 239 20.21 -1.40 -3.53
CA TYR A 239 20.60 -0.07 -4.01
C TYR A 239 19.42 0.82 -4.39
N LEU A 240 18.19 0.29 -4.39
CA LEU A 240 16.99 1.05 -4.68
C LEU A 240 16.44 1.69 -3.40
N SER A 241 16.48 3.02 -3.30
CA SER A 241 15.93 3.81 -2.19
C SER A 241 15.56 5.22 -2.66
N GLY A 242 14.54 5.84 -2.04
CA GLY A 242 14.11 7.21 -2.30
C GLY A 242 13.45 7.42 -3.66
N ARG A 243 12.94 6.37 -4.31
CA ARG A 243 12.33 6.43 -5.64
C ARG A 243 10.87 6.03 -5.63
N VAL A 244 10.13 6.58 -6.58
CA VAL A 244 8.77 6.15 -6.94
C VAL A 244 8.86 5.34 -8.22
N VAL A 245 8.47 4.07 -8.17
CA VAL A 245 8.41 3.18 -9.33
C VAL A 245 7.00 3.25 -9.90
N GLU A 246 6.86 3.83 -11.08
CA GLU A 246 5.59 3.94 -11.80
C GLU A 246 5.32 2.66 -12.60
N LEU A 247 4.17 2.02 -12.35
CA LEU A 247 3.69 0.80 -13.03
C LEU A 247 2.34 1.09 -13.68
N ASP A 248 2.35 1.81 -14.79
CA ASP A 248 1.16 2.44 -15.37
C ASP A 248 1.01 2.20 -16.88
N ALA A 249 1.83 1.36 -17.48
CA ALA A 249 1.82 1.11 -18.92
C ALA A 249 1.90 2.40 -19.76
N ALA A 250 2.66 3.40 -19.26
CA ALA A 250 2.82 4.75 -19.80
C ALA A 250 1.52 5.60 -19.83
N LEU A 251 0.51 5.22 -19.04
CA LEU A 251 -0.70 6.03 -18.86
C LEU A 251 -0.34 7.33 -18.11
N ARG A 252 -0.83 8.46 -18.60
CA ARG A 252 -0.79 9.76 -17.92
C ARG A 252 -2.21 10.28 -17.72
N LEU A 253 -2.52 10.76 -16.50
CA LEU A 253 -3.81 11.32 -16.12
C LEU A 253 -3.84 12.83 -16.35
#